data_fbaa1a767729bda76635522ea700ee89
#
_entry.id   fbaa1a767729bda76635522ea700ee89
#
_cell.length_a   1.000
_cell.length_b   1.000
_cell.length_c   1.000
_cell.angle_alpha   90.00
_cell.angle_beta   90.00
_cell.angle_gamma   90.00
#
_symmetry.space_group_name_H-M   'P 1'
#
loop_
_entity.id
_entity.type
_entity.pdbx_description
1 polymer ?
#
loop_
_entity_poly.entity_id
_entity_poly.type
_entity_poly.pdbx_seq_one_letter_code
_entity_poly.pdbx_strand_id
1 'polypeptide(L)'
;MKQNIALITGVTGQDGSYLSEFLLAKGYEVHGIIRRSSVDYRERIAHLEGAPNFHLHYADMGDSMSLVKLVGKVQPTEIYNLAAQSHVQVSFDAPEFTADVDAVGVLRILEAVRTNHLEKTCKIYQASTSELYGKVEEVPQNENTPFHPYSPYAVAKLYGFWIVKEYREAYDMFCCSGILFNHESERRGETFVTRKITLAAARI
;
A
#
# COMPACT_ATOMS: atom_id res chain seq x y z
N MET A 1 -25.62 10.07 8.46
CA MET A 1 -24.14 10.13 8.59
C MET A 1 -23.56 9.92 7.20
N LYS A 2 -22.51 10.66 6.81
CA LYS A 2 -21.86 10.46 5.50
C LYS A 2 -21.21 9.07 5.53
N GLN A 3 -21.43 8.25 4.50
CA GLN A 3 -20.83 6.92 4.38
C GLN A 3 -19.31 7.05 4.30
N ASN A 4 -18.58 6.21 5.04
CA ASN A 4 -17.12 6.14 4.94
C ASN A 4 -16.76 5.34 3.69
N ILE A 5 -15.92 5.92 2.85
CA ILE A 5 -15.47 5.36 1.58
C ILE A 5 -13.97 5.14 1.65
N ALA A 6 -13.55 3.89 1.56
CA ALA A 6 -12.14 3.52 1.57
C ALA A 6 -11.65 3.15 0.16
N LEU A 7 -10.54 3.72 -0.26
CA LEU A 7 -9.81 3.32 -1.47
C LEU A 7 -8.54 2.58 -1.06
N ILE A 8 -8.38 1.32 -1.49
CA ILE A 8 -7.26 0.46 -1.13
C ILE A 8 -6.44 0.13 -2.37
N THR A 9 -5.19 0.56 -2.40
CA THR A 9 -4.22 0.04 -3.39
C THR A 9 -3.62 -1.26 -2.87
N GLY A 10 -3.25 -2.19 -3.74
CA GLY A 10 -2.72 -3.50 -3.30
C GLY A 10 -3.78 -4.38 -2.61
N VAL A 11 -5.05 -4.22 -2.97
CA VAL A 11 -6.20 -4.92 -2.38
C VAL A 11 -6.09 -6.45 -2.46
N THR A 12 -5.40 -6.99 -3.46
CA THR A 12 -5.18 -8.43 -3.66
C THR A 12 -4.01 -8.98 -2.83
N GLY A 13 -3.29 -8.13 -2.11
CA GLY A 13 -2.22 -8.54 -1.20
C GLY A 13 -2.74 -9.12 0.10
N GLN A 14 -1.82 -9.62 0.94
CA GLN A 14 -2.15 -10.11 2.28
C GLN A 14 -2.94 -9.05 3.07
N ASP A 15 -2.34 -7.90 3.31
CA ASP A 15 -2.90 -6.84 4.15
C ASP A 15 -4.15 -6.22 3.53
N GLY A 16 -4.13 -6.00 2.20
CA GLY A 16 -5.27 -5.44 1.49
C GLY A 16 -6.52 -6.30 1.59
N SER A 17 -6.37 -7.63 1.54
CA SER A 17 -7.50 -8.57 1.66
C SER A 17 -8.11 -8.56 3.06
N TYR A 18 -7.31 -8.60 4.12
CA TYR A 18 -7.81 -8.50 5.51
C TYR A 18 -8.41 -7.13 5.81
N LEU A 19 -7.77 -6.05 5.34
CA LEU A 19 -8.28 -4.71 5.55
C LEU A 19 -9.64 -4.53 4.86
N SER A 20 -9.83 -5.09 3.68
CA SER A 20 -11.11 -5.04 2.96
C SER A 20 -12.22 -5.70 3.78
N GLU A 21 -12.00 -6.92 4.30
CA GLU A 21 -12.96 -7.61 5.17
C GLU A 21 -13.29 -6.78 6.42
N PHE A 22 -12.25 -6.25 7.07
CA PHE A 22 -12.41 -5.47 8.29
C PHE A 22 -13.24 -4.19 8.07
N LEU A 23 -12.98 -3.46 6.97
CA LEU A 23 -13.69 -2.23 6.66
C LEU A 23 -15.13 -2.51 6.22
N LEU A 24 -15.37 -3.55 5.43
CA LEU A 24 -16.73 -4.00 5.07
C LEU A 24 -17.54 -4.35 6.32
N ALA A 25 -16.95 -5.10 7.27
CA ALA A 25 -17.61 -5.43 8.53
C ALA A 25 -17.92 -4.19 9.39
N LYS A 26 -17.20 -3.07 9.19
CA LYS A 26 -17.47 -1.77 9.81
C LYS A 26 -18.47 -0.91 9.04
N GLY A 27 -19.03 -1.41 7.95
CA GLY A 27 -20.02 -0.68 7.12
C GLY A 27 -19.44 0.35 6.16
N TYR A 28 -18.13 0.26 5.85
CA TYR A 28 -17.52 1.08 4.80
C TYR A 28 -17.97 0.63 3.41
N GLU A 29 -17.97 1.56 2.48
CA GLU A 29 -17.88 1.27 1.05
C GLU A 29 -16.39 1.12 0.69
N VAL A 30 -16.01 -0.04 0.16
CA VAL A 30 -14.60 -0.38 -0.11
C VAL A 30 -14.35 -0.45 -1.60
N HIS A 31 -13.41 0.35 -2.07
CA HIS A 31 -12.94 0.39 -3.45
C HIS A 31 -11.50 -0.13 -3.50
N GLY A 32 -11.30 -1.25 -4.20
CA GLY A 32 -9.98 -1.86 -4.38
C GLY A 32 -9.38 -1.53 -5.75
N ILE A 33 -8.08 -1.21 -5.78
CA ILE A 33 -7.33 -1.05 -7.03
C ILE A 33 -6.65 -2.37 -7.39
N ILE A 34 -6.91 -2.84 -8.61
CA ILE A 34 -6.23 -3.98 -9.23
C ILE A 34 -5.55 -3.54 -10.52
N ARG A 35 -4.42 -4.16 -10.84
CA ARG A 35 -3.73 -3.94 -12.12
C ARG A 35 -4.36 -4.80 -13.21
N ARG A 36 -4.30 -4.33 -14.46
CA ARG A 36 -4.61 -5.19 -15.61
C ARG A 36 -3.55 -6.28 -15.74
N SER A 37 -3.99 -7.51 -15.88
CA SER A 37 -3.15 -8.69 -16.04
C SER A 37 -3.87 -9.75 -16.83
N SER A 38 -3.11 -10.62 -17.52
CA SER A 38 -3.60 -11.84 -18.14
C SER A 38 -3.78 -12.99 -17.13
N VAL A 39 -3.26 -12.82 -15.91
CA VAL A 39 -3.39 -13.79 -14.81
C VAL A 39 -4.31 -13.21 -13.74
N ASP A 40 -5.18 -14.04 -13.19
CA ASP A 40 -6.06 -13.64 -12.08
C ASP A 40 -5.29 -13.71 -10.76
N TYR A 41 -5.24 -12.59 -10.05
CA TYR A 41 -4.59 -12.47 -8.73
C TYR A 41 -5.60 -12.22 -7.60
N ARG A 42 -6.91 -12.44 -7.85
CA ARG A 42 -7.98 -12.08 -6.93
C ARG A 42 -8.32 -13.15 -5.91
N GLU A 43 -7.61 -14.27 -5.89
CA GLU A 43 -7.87 -15.40 -5.00
C GLU A 43 -8.13 -14.99 -3.55
N ARG A 44 -7.31 -14.06 -2.99
CA ARG A 44 -7.44 -13.61 -1.59
C ARG A 44 -8.68 -12.75 -1.33
N ILE A 45 -9.30 -12.23 -2.35
CA ILE A 45 -10.50 -11.38 -2.26
C ILE A 45 -11.70 -11.94 -3.01
N ALA A 46 -11.59 -13.13 -3.59
CA ALA A 46 -12.65 -13.75 -4.40
C ALA A 46 -13.97 -13.91 -3.62
N HIS A 47 -13.88 -14.20 -2.33
CA HIS A 47 -15.04 -14.31 -1.44
C HIS A 47 -15.75 -12.97 -1.15
N LEU A 48 -15.15 -11.85 -1.49
CA LEU A 48 -15.74 -10.50 -1.38
C LEU A 48 -16.43 -10.07 -2.68
N GLU A 49 -16.19 -10.76 -3.78
CA GLU A 49 -16.82 -10.43 -5.06
C GLU A 49 -18.34 -10.62 -4.98
N GLY A 50 -19.07 -9.61 -5.46
CA GLY A 50 -20.53 -9.59 -5.36
C GLY A 50 -21.08 -9.00 -4.06
N ALA A 51 -20.25 -8.67 -3.08
CA ALA A 51 -20.69 -7.89 -1.92
C ALA A 51 -21.10 -6.47 -2.38
N PRO A 52 -22.26 -5.95 -1.94
CA PRO A 52 -22.82 -4.71 -2.48
C PRO A 52 -21.94 -3.48 -2.25
N ASN A 53 -21.10 -3.50 -1.22
CA ASN A 53 -20.24 -2.37 -0.84
C ASN A 53 -18.76 -2.64 -1.18
N PHE A 54 -18.44 -3.63 -2.02
CA PHE A 54 -17.09 -3.94 -2.47
C PHE A 54 -16.97 -3.76 -3.99
N HIS A 55 -16.07 -2.86 -4.40
CA HIS A 55 -15.91 -2.47 -5.81
C HIS A 55 -14.45 -2.59 -6.23
N LEU A 56 -14.19 -3.20 -7.39
CA LEU A 56 -12.86 -3.29 -7.97
C LEU A 56 -12.71 -2.35 -9.15
N HIS A 57 -11.55 -1.69 -9.23
CA HIS A 57 -11.20 -0.74 -10.27
C HIS A 57 -9.83 -1.06 -10.86
N TYR A 58 -9.70 -0.90 -12.17
CA TYR A 58 -8.40 -0.99 -12.84
C TYR A 58 -7.68 0.35 -12.76
N ALA A 59 -6.53 0.37 -12.11
CA ALA A 59 -5.56 1.47 -12.12
C ALA A 59 -4.15 0.92 -11.82
N ASP A 60 -3.12 1.72 -12.04
CA ASP A 60 -1.73 1.35 -11.81
C ASP A 60 -0.98 2.49 -11.10
N MET A 61 -0.10 2.14 -10.16
CA MET A 61 0.75 3.12 -9.44
C MET A 61 1.72 3.85 -10.38
N GLY A 62 2.01 3.27 -11.55
CA GLY A 62 2.79 3.88 -12.62
C GLY A 62 1.99 4.85 -13.51
N ASP A 63 0.66 4.92 -13.40
CA ASP A 63 -0.21 5.74 -14.24
C ASP A 63 -0.94 6.82 -13.44
N SER A 64 -0.38 8.02 -13.44
CA SER A 64 -0.93 9.19 -12.74
C SER A 64 -2.38 9.50 -13.16
N MET A 65 -2.69 9.39 -14.46
CA MET A 65 -4.00 9.77 -14.97
C MET A 65 -5.09 8.79 -14.53
N SER A 66 -4.77 7.48 -14.48
CA SER A 66 -5.72 6.48 -13.98
C SER A 66 -6.05 6.72 -12.50
N LEU A 67 -5.04 7.07 -11.69
CA LEU A 67 -5.21 7.37 -10.27
C LEU A 67 -6.03 8.65 -10.06
N VAL A 68 -5.71 9.74 -10.78
CA VAL A 68 -6.46 11.01 -10.70
C VAL A 68 -7.93 10.81 -11.05
N LYS A 69 -8.22 10.12 -12.16
CA LYS A 69 -9.60 9.82 -12.58
C LYS A 69 -10.34 8.96 -11.56
N LEU A 70 -9.65 7.96 -10.99
CA LEU A 70 -10.28 7.06 -10.03
C LEU A 70 -10.58 7.77 -8.71
N VAL A 71 -9.62 8.52 -8.16
CA VAL A 71 -9.84 9.32 -6.94
C VAL A 71 -10.98 10.32 -7.15
N GLY A 72 -11.04 10.99 -8.31
CA GLY A 72 -12.12 11.90 -8.67
C GLY A 72 -13.49 11.22 -8.79
N LYS A 73 -13.54 9.99 -9.28
CA LYS A 73 -14.77 9.18 -9.39
C LYS A 73 -15.26 8.68 -8.03
N VAL A 74 -14.35 8.15 -7.21
CA VAL A 74 -14.65 7.49 -5.93
C VAL A 74 -14.89 8.50 -4.81
N GLN A 75 -14.20 9.64 -4.82
CA GLN A 75 -14.24 10.65 -3.75
C GLN A 75 -14.01 10.05 -2.36
N PRO A 76 -12.88 9.30 -2.16
CA PRO A 76 -12.67 8.54 -0.94
C PRO A 76 -12.54 9.46 0.29
N THR A 77 -13.05 9.00 1.43
CA THR A 77 -12.78 9.61 2.74
C THR A 77 -11.48 9.13 3.34
N GLU A 78 -11.02 7.95 2.93
CA GLU A 78 -9.77 7.34 3.38
C GLU A 78 -9.09 6.60 2.23
N ILE A 79 -7.77 6.74 2.11
CA ILE A 79 -6.93 5.97 1.18
C ILE A 79 -5.92 5.16 1.97
N TYR A 80 -5.86 3.87 1.69
CA TYR A 80 -4.87 2.94 2.23
C TYR A 80 -3.94 2.51 1.10
N ASN A 81 -2.75 3.12 1.05
CA ASN A 81 -1.76 2.81 0.02
C ASN A 81 -0.87 1.65 0.47
N LEU A 82 -1.27 0.43 0.07
CA LEU A 82 -0.58 -0.82 0.40
C LEU A 82 0.15 -1.43 -0.81
N ALA A 83 -0.07 -0.87 -2.01
CA ALA A 83 0.59 -1.36 -3.23
C ALA A 83 2.10 -1.07 -3.17
N ALA A 84 2.88 -2.09 -3.49
CA ALA A 84 4.33 -2.00 -3.59
C ALA A 84 4.89 -3.14 -4.45
N GLN A 85 6.08 -2.94 -5.01
CA GLN A 85 7.00 -4.01 -5.34
C GLN A 85 7.72 -4.40 -4.03
N SER A 86 7.17 -5.34 -3.25
CA SER A 86 7.59 -5.60 -1.86
C SER A 86 8.68 -6.66 -1.69
N HIS A 87 9.20 -7.22 -2.79
CA HIS A 87 10.25 -8.23 -2.72
C HIS A 87 11.64 -7.58 -2.80
N VAL A 88 12.35 -7.51 -1.67
CA VAL A 88 13.64 -6.81 -1.54
C VAL A 88 14.65 -7.27 -2.61
N GLN A 89 14.80 -8.60 -2.83
CA GLN A 89 15.73 -9.10 -3.84
C GLN A 89 15.42 -8.60 -5.25
N VAL A 90 14.14 -8.58 -5.63
CA VAL A 90 13.70 -8.08 -6.95
C VAL A 90 14.06 -6.60 -7.14
N SER A 91 14.17 -5.82 -6.07
CA SER A 91 14.55 -4.42 -6.19
C SER A 91 15.99 -4.21 -6.69
N PHE A 92 16.88 -5.19 -6.51
CA PHE A 92 18.22 -5.16 -7.09
C PHE A 92 18.22 -5.49 -8.60
N ASP A 93 17.27 -6.34 -9.03
CA ASP A 93 17.15 -6.72 -10.45
C ASP A 93 16.35 -5.67 -11.26
N ALA A 94 15.39 -4.99 -10.61
CA ALA A 94 14.51 -4.00 -11.24
C ALA A 94 14.40 -2.71 -10.39
N PRO A 95 15.50 -1.96 -10.18
CA PRO A 95 15.51 -0.80 -9.28
C PRO A 95 14.65 0.37 -9.79
N GLU A 96 14.62 0.63 -11.09
CA GLU A 96 13.80 1.70 -11.68
C GLU A 96 12.31 1.42 -11.50
N PHE A 97 11.87 0.19 -11.78
CA PHE A 97 10.48 -0.22 -11.56
C PHE A 97 10.10 -0.10 -10.09
N THR A 98 10.99 -0.52 -9.19
CA THR A 98 10.78 -0.40 -7.75
C THR A 98 10.65 1.06 -7.33
N ALA A 99 11.52 1.95 -7.82
CA ALA A 99 11.45 3.38 -7.54
C ALA A 99 10.16 4.00 -8.11
N ASP A 100 9.77 3.65 -9.33
CA ASP A 100 8.56 4.18 -9.96
C ASP A 100 7.29 3.82 -9.19
N VAL A 101 7.17 2.57 -8.74
CA VAL A 101 5.99 2.09 -7.99
C VAL A 101 6.02 2.55 -6.53
N ASP A 102 7.14 2.35 -5.83
CA ASP A 102 7.22 2.46 -4.37
C ASP A 102 7.56 3.87 -3.89
N ALA A 103 8.17 4.69 -4.73
CA ALA A 103 8.48 6.08 -4.44
C ALA A 103 7.53 7.02 -5.21
N VAL A 104 7.64 7.07 -6.55
CA VAL A 104 6.86 8.00 -7.37
C VAL A 104 5.37 7.67 -7.33
N GLY A 105 5.01 6.40 -7.20
CA GLY A 105 3.62 5.97 -7.02
C GLY A 105 2.95 6.58 -5.78
N VAL A 106 3.69 6.75 -4.67
CA VAL A 106 3.18 7.44 -3.48
C VAL A 106 2.88 8.91 -3.79
N LEU A 107 3.80 9.59 -4.47
CA LEU A 107 3.59 10.97 -4.92
C LEU A 107 2.35 11.09 -5.83
N ARG A 108 2.14 10.15 -6.75
CA ARG A 108 0.96 10.13 -7.63
C ARG A 108 -0.36 10.04 -6.88
N ILE A 109 -0.42 9.26 -5.79
CA ILE A 109 -1.61 9.20 -4.92
C ILE A 109 -1.85 10.54 -4.22
N LEU A 110 -0.81 11.15 -3.66
CA LEU A 110 -0.91 12.45 -3.00
C LEU A 110 -1.39 13.54 -3.98
N GLU A 111 -0.82 13.58 -5.17
CA GLU A 111 -1.24 14.50 -6.24
C GLU A 111 -2.64 14.20 -6.76
N ALA A 112 -3.06 12.93 -6.82
CA ALA A 112 -4.43 12.59 -7.19
C ALA A 112 -5.45 13.15 -6.20
N VAL A 113 -5.14 13.13 -4.91
CA VAL A 113 -5.98 13.74 -3.85
C VAL A 113 -6.02 15.26 -4.01
N ARG A 114 -4.88 15.92 -4.23
CA ARG A 114 -4.80 17.37 -4.43
C ARG A 114 -5.51 17.83 -5.69
N THR A 115 -5.28 17.16 -6.81
CA THR A 115 -5.92 17.47 -8.09
C THR A 115 -7.46 17.41 -8.01
N ASN A 116 -7.98 16.57 -7.12
CA ASN A 116 -9.42 16.43 -6.89
C ASN A 116 -9.94 17.27 -5.71
N HIS A 117 -9.13 18.16 -5.15
CA HIS A 117 -9.48 19.05 -4.03
C HIS A 117 -10.00 18.32 -2.79
N LEU A 118 -9.38 17.17 -2.45
CA LEU A 118 -9.75 16.33 -1.32
C LEU A 118 -8.80 16.47 -0.12
N GLU A 119 -7.86 17.42 -0.14
CA GLU A 119 -6.80 17.59 0.88
C GLU A 119 -7.33 17.65 2.31
N LYS A 120 -8.50 18.27 2.49
CA LYS A 120 -9.12 18.47 3.80
C LYS A 120 -10.13 17.40 4.18
N THR A 121 -10.49 16.52 3.29
CA THR A 121 -11.57 15.54 3.49
C THR A 121 -11.13 14.09 3.40
N CYS A 122 -10.01 13.82 2.72
CA CYS A 122 -9.46 12.49 2.54
C CYS A 122 -8.26 12.27 3.47
N LYS A 123 -8.29 11.20 4.25
CA LYS A 123 -7.17 10.76 5.08
C LYS A 123 -6.36 9.72 4.32
N ILE A 124 -5.03 9.78 4.42
CA ILE A 124 -4.14 8.86 3.69
C ILE A 124 -3.26 8.10 4.67
N TYR A 125 -3.30 6.78 4.59
CA TYR A 125 -2.35 5.89 5.22
C TYR A 125 -1.40 5.33 4.18
N GLN A 126 -0.10 5.52 4.39
CA GLN A 126 0.98 4.95 3.59
C GLN A 126 1.62 3.78 4.34
N ALA A 127 1.56 2.59 3.76
CA ALA A 127 2.35 1.47 4.26
C ALA A 127 3.84 1.75 3.99
N SER A 128 4.59 1.98 5.06
CA SER A 128 6.04 2.06 5.02
C SER A 128 6.65 0.73 5.50
N THR A 129 7.89 0.69 5.92
CA THR A 129 8.58 -0.56 6.20
C THR A 129 9.67 -0.40 7.27
N SER A 130 9.95 -1.44 8.05
CA SER A 130 11.11 -1.50 8.93
C SER A 130 12.45 -1.48 8.18
N GLU A 131 12.44 -1.78 6.86
CA GLU A 131 13.63 -1.68 6.00
C GLU A 131 14.17 -0.23 5.89
N LEU A 132 13.40 0.78 6.33
CA LEU A 132 13.92 2.15 6.47
C LEU A 132 15.13 2.19 7.42
N TYR A 133 15.08 1.41 8.50
CA TYR A 133 16.18 1.33 9.46
C TYR A 133 17.43 0.64 8.88
N GLY A 134 17.23 -0.33 7.97
CA GLY A 134 18.27 -1.00 7.20
C GLY A 134 19.43 -1.49 8.05
N LYS A 135 20.57 -0.81 7.95
CA LYS A 135 21.72 -1.04 8.82
C LYS A 135 21.51 -0.32 10.14
N VAL A 136 20.79 -0.97 11.06
CA VAL A 136 20.31 -0.39 12.31
C VAL A 136 21.43 0.17 13.18
N GLU A 137 21.20 1.35 13.76
CA GLU A 137 22.15 2.05 14.63
C GLU A 137 21.84 1.85 16.11
N GLU A 138 20.61 1.44 16.45
CA GLU A 138 20.19 1.15 17.83
C GLU A 138 19.15 0.02 17.89
N VAL A 139 19.06 -0.65 19.05
CA VAL A 139 18.10 -1.73 19.36
C VAL A 139 17.57 -1.53 20.77
N PRO A 140 16.23 -1.51 20.99
CA PRO A 140 15.19 -1.57 19.96
C PRO A 140 15.07 -0.25 19.15
N GLN A 141 14.54 -0.34 17.92
CA GLN A 141 14.24 0.83 17.11
C GLN A 141 12.96 1.53 17.63
N ASN A 142 12.90 2.83 17.37
CA ASN A 142 11.73 3.67 17.61
C ASN A 142 11.63 4.75 16.51
N GLU A 143 10.65 5.65 16.62
CA GLU A 143 10.39 6.67 15.59
C GLU A 143 11.51 7.71 15.46
N ASN A 144 12.44 7.80 16.42
CA ASN A 144 13.59 8.71 16.39
C ASN A 144 14.87 8.02 15.91
N THR A 145 14.87 6.68 15.80
CA THR A 145 16.00 5.92 15.28
C THR A 145 16.35 6.38 13.86
N PRO A 146 17.60 6.74 13.57
CA PRO A 146 18.00 7.16 12.22
C PRO A 146 17.71 6.10 11.16
N PHE A 147 17.23 6.53 10.01
CA PHE A 147 17.04 5.66 8.86
C PHE A 147 18.36 5.47 8.11
N HIS A 148 18.70 4.22 7.82
CA HIS A 148 19.88 3.85 7.04
C HIS A 148 19.51 2.75 6.02
N PRO A 149 18.70 3.08 4.98
CA PRO A 149 18.20 2.08 4.03
C PRO A 149 19.34 1.35 3.34
N TYR A 150 19.16 0.03 3.12
CA TYR A 150 20.24 -0.83 2.62
C TYR A 150 19.81 -1.69 1.42
N SER A 151 18.81 -1.21 0.67
CA SER A 151 18.36 -1.81 -0.59
C SER A 151 17.68 -0.75 -1.47
N PRO A 152 17.57 -0.94 -2.81
CA PRO A 152 16.78 -0.06 -3.66
C PRO A 152 15.32 0.05 -3.21
N TYR A 153 14.73 -1.05 -2.74
CA TYR A 153 13.40 -1.06 -2.11
C TYR A 153 13.33 -0.12 -0.90
N ALA A 154 14.27 -0.25 0.04
CA ALA A 154 14.28 0.59 1.24
C ALA A 154 14.45 2.07 0.91
N VAL A 155 15.28 2.42 -0.08
CA VAL A 155 15.46 3.81 -0.57
C VAL A 155 14.16 4.34 -1.19
N ALA A 156 13.48 3.55 -2.01
CA ALA A 156 12.20 3.94 -2.59
C ALA A 156 11.12 4.17 -1.52
N LYS A 157 11.05 3.27 -0.52
CA LYS A 157 10.12 3.41 0.61
C LYS A 157 10.49 4.61 1.52
N LEU A 158 11.78 4.94 1.64
CA LEU A 158 12.23 6.14 2.36
C LEU A 158 11.76 7.42 1.68
N TYR A 159 11.84 7.50 0.35
CA TYR A 159 11.22 8.61 -0.39
C TYR A 159 9.72 8.71 -0.07
N GLY A 160 8.99 7.58 -0.15
CA GLY A 160 7.55 7.53 0.17
C GLY A 160 7.25 8.04 1.59
N PHE A 161 8.06 7.68 2.58
CA PHE A 161 7.93 8.16 3.95
C PHE A 161 8.09 9.69 4.05
N TRP A 162 9.13 10.23 3.44
CA TRP A 162 9.42 11.67 3.52
C TRP A 162 8.45 12.50 2.71
N ILE A 163 8.02 12.06 1.53
CA ILE A 163 7.05 12.82 0.73
C ILE A 163 5.68 12.89 1.40
N VAL A 164 5.27 11.83 2.12
CA VAL A 164 4.04 11.87 2.94
C VAL A 164 4.17 12.89 4.06
N LYS A 165 5.31 12.95 4.74
CA LYS A 165 5.57 13.95 5.78
C LYS A 165 5.55 15.38 5.20
N GLU A 166 6.19 15.59 4.07
CA GLU A 166 6.23 16.87 3.37
C GLU A 166 4.83 17.36 3.00
N TYR A 167 3.98 16.47 2.44
CA TYR A 167 2.62 16.83 2.06
C TYR A 167 1.73 17.14 3.27
N ARG A 168 1.95 16.48 4.39
CA ARG A 168 1.27 16.83 5.64
C ARG A 168 1.65 18.23 6.11
N GLU A 169 2.92 18.60 6.04
CA GLU A 169 3.43 19.89 6.54
C GLU A 169 3.15 21.03 5.55
N ALA A 170 3.36 20.81 4.25
CA ALA A 170 3.23 21.85 3.22
C ALA A 170 1.77 22.14 2.83
N TYR A 171 0.90 21.13 2.83
CA TYR A 171 -0.48 21.25 2.35
C TYR A 171 -1.54 20.99 3.43
N ASP A 172 -1.11 20.75 4.68
CA ASP A 172 -1.99 20.45 5.81
C ASP A 172 -2.95 19.28 5.49
N MET A 173 -2.41 18.23 4.84
CA MET A 173 -3.13 17.01 4.53
C MET A 173 -3.06 16.05 5.73
N PHE A 174 -4.16 15.35 6.01
CA PHE A 174 -4.10 14.24 6.95
C PHE A 174 -3.47 13.02 6.26
N CYS A 175 -2.16 12.87 6.38
CA CYS A 175 -1.46 11.70 5.87
C CYS A 175 -0.43 11.20 6.89
N CYS A 176 -0.32 9.88 7.01
CA CYS A 176 0.61 9.22 7.94
C CYS A 176 1.24 7.97 7.32
N SER A 177 2.43 7.64 7.81
CA SER A 177 3.14 6.42 7.42
C SER A 177 3.19 5.44 8.59
N GLY A 178 2.78 4.19 8.36
CA GLY A 178 3.00 3.09 9.31
C GLY A 178 4.33 2.41 9.02
N ILE A 179 5.23 2.31 9.99
CA ILE A 179 6.48 1.57 9.85
C ILE A 179 6.20 0.11 10.16
N LEU A 180 5.91 -0.66 9.12
CA LEU A 180 5.53 -2.06 9.24
C LEU A 180 6.77 -2.95 9.37
N PHE A 181 6.80 -3.77 10.42
CA PHE A 181 7.72 -4.87 10.55
C PHE A 181 7.16 -6.12 9.85
N ASN A 182 7.98 -7.17 9.72
CA ASN A 182 7.54 -8.43 9.14
C ASN A 182 6.34 -8.99 9.90
N HIS A 183 5.29 -9.33 9.18
CA HIS A 183 4.07 -9.91 9.72
C HIS A 183 3.55 -10.97 8.76
N GLU A 184 3.05 -12.04 9.32
CA GLU A 184 2.75 -13.26 8.59
C GLU A 184 1.29 -13.69 8.81
N SER A 185 0.76 -14.37 7.80
CA SER A 185 -0.55 -15.02 7.87
C SER A 185 -0.61 -16.17 6.87
N GLU A 186 -1.71 -16.91 6.88
CA GLU A 186 -2.01 -17.92 5.87
C GLU A 186 -2.14 -17.34 4.46
N ARG A 187 -2.35 -16.02 4.32
CA ARG A 187 -2.40 -15.30 3.05
C ARG A 187 -1.06 -14.74 2.60
N ARG A 188 0.03 -15.03 3.32
CA ARG A 188 1.37 -14.60 2.91
C ARG A 188 1.74 -15.17 1.55
N GLY A 189 2.39 -14.37 0.71
CA GLY A 189 2.85 -14.83 -0.61
C GLY A 189 3.84 -15.99 -0.49
N GLU A 190 3.70 -17.02 -1.32
CA GLU A 190 4.49 -18.25 -1.26
C GLU A 190 5.98 -18.07 -1.56
N THR A 191 6.35 -16.96 -2.17
CA THR A 191 7.74 -16.59 -2.45
C THR A 191 8.50 -16.07 -1.23
N PHE A 192 7.80 -15.71 -0.15
CA PHE A 192 8.42 -15.25 1.10
C PHE A 192 8.90 -16.40 1.97
N VAL A 193 10.01 -16.17 2.69
CA VAL A 193 10.76 -17.22 3.39
C VAL A 193 9.91 -18.01 4.39
N THR A 194 9.13 -17.35 5.20
CA THR A 194 8.27 -18.00 6.21
C THR A 194 7.22 -18.90 5.57
N ARG A 195 6.55 -18.44 4.51
CA ARG A 195 5.56 -19.25 3.78
C ARG A 195 6.22 -20.43 3.06
N LYS A 196 7.40 -20.25 2.48
CA LYS A 196 8.19 -21.36 1.91
C LYS A 196 8.45 -22.44 2.95
N ILE A 197 8.89 -22.05 4.16
CA ILE A 197 9.19 -22.99 5.24
C ILE A 197 7.94 -23.75 5.69
N THR A 198 6.83 -23.04 5.94
CA THR A 198 5.58 -23.66 6.38
C THR A 198 5.00 -24.61 5.35
N LEU A 199 5.03 -24.25 4.06
CA LEU A 199 4.61 -25.12 2.97
C LEU A 199 5.51 -26.33 2.80
N ALA A 200 6.82 -26.18 2.95
CA ALA A 200 7.77 -27.30 2.90
C ALA A 200 7.53 -28.26 4.07
N ALA A 201 7.37 -27.74 5.28
CA ALA A 201 7.08 -28.58 6.47
C ALA A 201 5.76 -29.34 6.36
N ALA A 202 4.74 -28.73 5.74
CA ALA A 202 3.44 -29.40 5.55
C ALA A 202 3.46 -30.51 4.47
N ARG A 203 4.52 -30.59 3.65
CA ARG A 203 4.67 -31.61 2.60
C ARG A 203 5.50 -32.84 3.03
N ILE A 204 6.11 -32.79 4.21
CA ILE A 204 6.86 -33.88 4.82
C ILE A 204 5.92 -34.76 5.64
#